data_7b9d798a3e9a4c86392073f629597384
#
_entry.id   7b9d798a3e9a4c86392073f629597384
#
_cell.length_a   1.000
_cell.length_b   1.000
_cell.length_c   1.000
_cell.angle_alpha   90.00
_cell.angle_beta   90.00
_cell.angle_gamma   90.00
#
_symmetry.space_group_name_H-M   'P 1'
#
loop_
_entity.id
_entity.type
_entity.pdbx_description
1 polymer ?
#
loop_
_entity_poly.entity_id
_entity_poly.type
_entity_poly.pdbx_seq_one_letter_code
_entity_poly.pdbx_strand_id
1 'polypeptide(L)'
;RTSTLNRGILPDRGWSSTFNLEAAVPGSDYLFYKASWDGEKYFPITRNWTLRARGEVGYGDGYGDDNGLPFFENYYSGGIGSVRGFESRSLGPRSPALFYADSSVADPDPDPIGGNLLTEASIELIFPTPFAPESRSIRTFLFVDAGNVFETRQQDIMQDFDATELRSSVGIGLSWLTAIGPLSFNLATPINDESGDDTEVFQFSLGQTF
;
A
#
# COMPACT_ATOMS: atom_id res chain seq x y z
N ARG A 1 -10.36 -10.38 12.26
CA ARG A 1 -8.97 -10.80 12.04
C ARG A 1 -8.78 -12.25 12.47
N THR A 2 -8.11 -13.03 11.65
CA THR A 2 -7.67 -14.40 11.95
C THR A 2 -6.19 -14.50 11.68
N SER A 3 -5.42 -15.11 12.59
CA SER A 3 -3.96 -15.23 12.44
C SER A 3 -3.43 -16.54 13.01
N THR A 4 -2.52 -17.17 12.30
CA THR A 4 -1.74 -18.35 12.69
C THR A 4 -0.24 -18.07 12.67
N LEU A 5 0.15 -16.81 12.61
CA LEU A 5 1.54 -16.38 12.62
C LEU A 5 2.26 -16.89 13.87
N ASN A 6 3.44 -17.44 13.69
CA ASN A 6 4.22 -18.02 14.78
C ASN A 6 4.87 -16.96 15.70
N ARG A 7 4.92 -15.70 15.28
CA ARG A 7 5.45 -14.56 16.05
C ARG A 7 4.67 -13.29 15.68
N GLY A 8 4.53 -12.36 16.63
CA GLY A 8 3.91 -11.06 16.40
C GLY A 8 4.81 -10.08 15.64
N ILE A 9 6.13 -10.25 15.76
CA ILE A 9 7.14 -9.45 15.06
C ILE A 9 8.07 -10.40 14.33
N LEU A 10 8.40 -10.08 13.07
CA LEU A 10 9.23 -10.88 12.17
C LEU A 10 8.79 -12.35 12.10
N PRO A 11 7.54 -12.67 11.75
CA PRO A 11 7.10 -14.04 11.57
C PRO A 11 7.83 -14.72 10.40
N ASP A 12 8.00 -16.04 10.47
CA ASP A 12 8.64 -16.84 9.43
C ASP A 12 7.73 -17.94 8.87
N ARG A 13 6.54 -18.12 9.46
CA ARG A 13 5.53 -19.08 9.03
C ARG A 13 4.12 -18.70 9.53
N GLY A 14 3.13 -19.27 8.86
CA GLY A 14 1.72 -19.01 9.17
C GLY A 14 1.11 -18.00 8.22
N TRP A 15 -0.07 -17.55 8.53
CA TRP A 15 -0.80 -16.56 7.74
C TRP A 15 -1.62 -15.66 8.66
N SER A 16 -1.95 -14.47 8.16
CA SER A 16 -2.89 -13.53 8.78
C SER A 16 -3.87 -13.05 7.71
N SER A 17 -5.12 -12.86 8.11
CA SER A 17 -6.14 -12.25 7.27
C SER A 17 -7.03 -11.37 8.11
N THR A 18 -7.25 -10.16 7.64
CA THR A 18 -8.13 -9.18 8.28
C THR A 18 -9.16 -8.75 7.24
N PHE A 19 -10.41 -8.76 7.60
CA PHE A 19 -11.50 -8.19 6.83
C PHE A 19 -12.14 -7.09 7.66
N ASN A 20 -12.26 -5.90 7.10
CA ASN A 20 -12.92 -4.76 7.70
C ASN A 20 -14.14 -4.39 6.87
N LEU A 21 -15.22 -4.05 7.54
CA LEU A 21 -16.43 -3.51 6.94
C LEU A 21 -16.83 -2.29 7.76
N GLU A 22 -17.04 -1.20 7.09
CA GLU A 22 -17.50 0.07 7.65
C GLU A 22 -18.70 0.56 6.84
N ALA A 23 -19.69 1.09 7.51
CA ALA A 23 -20.84 1.72 6.86
C ALA A 23 -21.34 2.87 7.74
N ALA A 24 -21.58 4.02 7.13
CA ALA A 24 -22.29 5.11 7.76
C ALA A 24 -23.72 4.68 8.08
N VAL A 25 -24.32 5.23 9.15
CA VAL A 25 -25.71 4.93 9.49
C VAL A 25 -26.65 6.02 8.99
N PRO A 26 -27.92 5.72 8.67
CA PRO A 26 -28.89 6.74 8.28
C PRO A 26 -28.98 7.85 9.32
N GLY A 27 -28.82 9.10 8.88
CA GLY A 27 -28.75 10.29 9.74
C GLY A 27 -27.35 10.86 9.92
N SER A 28 -26.33 10.21 9.32
CA SER A 28 -25.00 10.78 9.14
C SER A 28 -25.01 11.82 8.03
N ASP A 29 -24.04 12.77 8.05
CA ASP A 29 -23.90 13.81 7.03
C ASP A 29 -23.51 13.23 5.67
N TYR A 30 -22.84 12.08 5.65
CA TYR A 30 -22.46 11.32 4.46
C TYR A 30 -22.87 9.86 4.61
N LEU A 31 -23.40 9.29 3.55
CA LEU A 31 -23.84 7.89 3.49
C LEU A 31 -22.90 7.10 2.60
N PHE A 32 -22.03 6.30 3.22
CA PHE A 32 -21.03 5.49 2.50
C PHE A 32 -20.83 4.12 3.17
N TYR A 33 -20.24 3.23 2.42
CA TYR A 33 -19.70 1.96 2.94
C TYR A 33 -18.29 1.71 2.42
N LYS A 34 -17.51 1.00 3.20
CA LYS A 34 -16.16 0.54 2.85
C LYS A 34 -15.99 -0.92 3.24
N ALA A 35 -15.35 -1.67 2.37
CA ALA A 35 -14.93 -3.05 2.65
C ALA A 35 -13.47 -3.19 2.29
N SER A 36 -12.65 -3.71 3.19
CA SER A 36 -11.25 -4.00 2.91
C SER A 36 -10.84 -5.38 3.39
N TRP A 37 -9.94 -5.98 2.65
CA TRP A 37 -9.28 -7.22 2.99
C TRP A 37 -7.78 -7.03 2.90
N ASP A 38 -7.08 -7.41 3.97
CA ASP A 38 -5.63 -7.51 4.04
C ASP A 38 -5.26 -8.95 4.41
N GLY A 39 -4.34 -9.53 3.69
CA GLY A 39 -3.89 -10.89 3.91
C GLY A 39 -2.39 -11.05 3.67
N GLU A 40 -1.74 -11.84 4.53
CA GLU A 40 -0.35 -12.21 4.36
C GLU A 40 -0.12 -13.68 4.68
N LYS A 41 0.83 -14.29 4.01
CA LYS A 41 1.22 -15.68 4.24
C LYS A 41 2.71 -15.89 4.08
N TYR A 42 3.29 -16.63 5.01
CA TYR A 42 4.69 -17.00 5.04
C TYR A 42 4.85 -18.48 4.69
N PHE A 43 5.66 -18.75 3.68
CA PHE A 43 5.99 -20.09 3.18
C PHE A 43 7.46 -20.36 3.46
N PRO A 44 7.81 -21.13 4.51
CA PRO A 44 9.19 -21.55 4.75
C PRO A 44 9.66 -22.45 3.60
N ILE A 45 10.65 -22.01 2.83
CA ILE A 45 11.26 -22.78 1.73
C ILE A 45 12.34 -23.70 2.30
N THR A 46 13.18 -23.14 3.18
CA THR A 46 14.21 -23.87 3.94
C THR A 46 14.21 -23.36 5.39
N ARG A 47 15.19 -23.84 6.19
CA ARG A 47 15.35 -23.34 7.58
C ARG A 47 15.58 -21.84 7.66
N ASN A 48 16.19 -21.24 6.63
CA ASN A 48 16.68 -19.88 6.64
C ASN A 48 16.07 -19.02 5.52
N TRP A 49 15.29 -19.60 4.62
CA TRP A 49 14.65 -18.90 3.51
C TRP A 49 13.15 -19.02 3.61
N THR A 50 12.48 -17.88 3.56
CA THR A 50 11.01 -17.80 3.64
C THR A 50 10.49 -16.90 2.52
N LEU A 51 9.47 -17.35 1.81
CA LEU A 51 8.70 -16.50 0.90
C LEU A 51 7.52 -15.92 1.68
N ARG A 52 7.34 -14.61 1.62
CA ARG A 52 6.14 -13.92 2.08
C ARG A 52 5.35 -13.45 0.87
N ALA A 53 4.07 -13.70 0.89
CA ALA A 53 3.11 -13.08 -0.03
C ALA A 53 2.12 -12.25 0.78
N ARG A 54 1.87 -11.01 0.36
CA ARG A 54 0.86 -10.10 0.94
C ARG A 54 -0.04 -9.60 -0.17
N GLY A 55 -1.29 -9.38 0.15
CA GLY A 55 -2.25 -8.70 -0.73
C GLY A 55 -3.20 -7.85 0.08
N GLU A 56 -3.60 -6.73 -0.48
CA GLU A 56 -4.59 -5.82 0.07
C GLU A 56 -5.55 -5.38 -1.03
N VAL A 57 -6.84 -5.41 -0.72
CA VAL A 57 -7.90 -4.92 -1.60
C VAL A 57 -8.89 -4.13 -0.76
N GLY A 58 -9.25 -2.94 -1.23
CA GLY A 58 -10.24 -2.09 -0.59
C GLY A 58 -11.22 -1.53 -1.61
N TYR A 59 -12.49 -1.47 -1.25
CA TYR A 59 -13.51 -0.82 -2.06
C TYR A 59 -14.46 -0.03 -1.16
N GLY A 60 -14.80 1.17 -1.60
CA GLY A 60 -15.81 1.99 -0.95
C GLY A 60 -16.69 2.72 -1.95
N ASP A 61 -17.90 3.05 -1.53
CA ASP A 61 -18.84 3.80 -2.38
C ASP A 61 -19.88 4.52 -1.51
N GLY A 62 -20.50 5.57 -2.08
CA GLY A 62 -21.67 6.21 -1.48
C GLY A 62 -22.95 5.40 -1.67
N TYR A 63 -23.95 5.67 -0.86
CA TYR A 63 -25.29 5.12 -1.04
C TYR A 63 -26.37 6.17 -0.70
N GLY A 64 -27.59 5.93 -1.14
CA GLY A 64 -28.67 6.89 -0.99
C GLY A 64 -28.53 8.04 -1.99
N ASP A 65 -28.50 9.27 -1.49
CA ASP A 65 -28.38 10.49 -2.29
C ASP A 65 -26.90 10.90 -2.50
N ASP A 66 -25.94 10.23 -1.83
CA ASP A 66 -24.51 10.51 -1.96
C ASP A 66 -23.90 9.73 -3.14
N ASN A 67 -23.22 10.46 -4.02
CA ASN A 67 -22.52 9.90 -5.17
C ASN A 67 -21.03 9.73 -4.85
N GLY A 68 -20.65 8.50 -4.56
CA GLY A 68 -19.25 8.12 -4.34
C GLY A 68 -18.81 8.17 -2.89
N LEU A 69 -17.58 7.73 -2.67
CA LEU A 69 -16.93 7.76 -1.36
C LEU A 69 -16.54 9.21 -1.02
N PRO A 70 -16.79 9.69 0.22
CA PRO A 70 -16.28 10.98 0.64
C PRO A 70 -14.75 11.02 0.53
N PHE A 71 -14.19 12.11 0.00
CA PHE A 71 -12.75 12.24 -0.28
C PHE A 71 -11.84 11.96 0.93
N PHE A 72 -12.29 12.26 2.15
CA PHE A 72 -11.54 12.01 3.38
C PHE A 72 -11.54 10.53 3.79
N GLU A 73 -12.34 9.69 3.14
CA GLU A 73 -12.40 8.24 3.30
C GLU A 73 -11.68 7.50 2.16
N ASN A 74 -11.13 8.21 1.18
CA ASN A 74 -10.40 7.62 0.07
C ASN A 74 -9.25 6.72 0.54
N TYR A 75 -9.02 5.66 -0.21
CA TYR A 75 -7.82 4.86 -0.11
C TYR A 75 -6.66 5.57 -0.79
N TYR A 76 -5.45 5.26 -0.34
CA TYR A 76 -4.20 5.76 -0.91
C TYR A 76 -3.22 4.62 -1.09
N SER A 77 -2.35 4.71 -2.08
CA SER A 77 -1.29 3.75 -2.37
C SER A 77 0.06 4.45 -2.56
N GLY A 78 1.15 3.70 -2.39
CA GLY A 78 2.52 4.18 -2.43
C GLY A 78 3.20 4.27 -1.07
N GLY A 79 4.50 4.08 -1.04
CA GLY A 79 5.34 4.15 0.16
C GLY A 79 5.56 2.82 0.89
N ILE A 80 6.20 2.93 2.05
CA ILE A 80 6.49 1.78 2.92
C ILE A 80 5.19 1.13 3.39
N GLY A 81 5.06 -0.18 3.20
CA GLY A 81 3.87 -0.95 3.58
C GLY A 81 2.82 -1.05 2.48
N SER A 82 3.04 -0.37 1.37
CA SER A 82 2.25 -0.35 0.16
C SER A 82 3.14 -0.70 -1.03
N VAL A 83 3.23 0.11 -2.07
CA VAL A 83 4.13 -0.05 -3.22
C VAL A 83 5.39 0.77 -2.96
N ARG A 84 6.47 0.11 -2.52
CA ARG A 84 7.76 0.75 -2.22
C ARG A 84 8.42 1.26 -3.51
N GLY A 85 9.25 2.30 -3.40
CA GLY A 85 9.87 2.96 -4.55
C GLY A 85 9.09 4.16 -5.08
N PHE A 86 7.86 4.35 -4.59
CA PHE A 86 7.05 5.54 -4.78
C PHE A 86 6.87 6.28 -3.45
N GLU A 87 6.66 7.58 -3.48
CA GLU A 87 6.40 8.36 -2.28
C GLU A 87 5.12 7.89 -1.57
N SER A 88 5.04 8.18 -0.29
CA SER A 88 3.89 7.78 0.51
C SER A 88 2.62 8.47 0.03
N ARG A 89 1.58 7.67 -0.31
CA ARG A 89 0.27 8.14 -0.77
C ARG A 89 0.31 8.91 -2.10
N SER A 90 1.29 8.67 -2.94
CA SER A 90 1.49 9.39 -4.20
C SER A 90 0.83 8.75 -5.42
N LEU A 91 0.42 7.48 -5.31
CA LEU A 91 -0.16 6.75 -6.45
C LEU A 91 -1.66 6.98 -6.60
N GLY A 92 -2.13 6.91 -7.83
CA GLY A 92 -3.54 6.96 -8.20
C GLY A 92 -4.00 8.29 -8.78
N PRO A 93 -5.31 8.56 -8.76
CA PRO A 93 -5.90 9.77 -9.32
C PRO A 93 -5.34 11.05 -8.73
N ARG A 94 -5.13 12.04 -9.60
CA ARG A 94 -4.62 13.35 -9.26
C ARG A 94 -5.72 14.40 -9.32
N SER A 95 -5.55 15.49 -8.57
CA SER A 95 -6.50 16.61 -8.54
C SER A 95 -6.67 17.22 -9.93
N PRO A 96 -7.92 17.41 -10.41
CA PRO A 96 -8.14 18.06 -11.69
C PRO A 96 -7.79 19.54 -11.63
N ALA A 97 -7.33 20.11 -12.74
CA ALA A 97 -6.98 21.54 -12.88
C ALA A 97 -8.13 22.50 -12.50
N LEU A 98 -9.36 22.02 -12.41
CA LEU A 98 -10.57 22.80 -12.03
C LEU A 98 -10.58 23.29 -10.58
N PHE A 99 -9.73 22.73 -9.70
CA PHE A 99 -9.60 23.21 -8.32
C PHE A 99 -8.82 24.52 -8.19
N TYR A 100 -8.15 24.97 -9.24
CA TYR A 100 -7.44 26.24 -9.24
C TYR A 100 -8.32 27.39 -9.71
N ALA A 101 -8.18 28.55 -9.08
CA ALA A 101 -9.01 29.73 -9.35
C ALA A 101 -8.86 30.28 -10.78
N ASP A 102 -7.83 29.85 -11.50
CA ASP A 102 -7.61 30.13 -12.91
C ASP A 102 -7.45 28.81 -13.69
N SER A 103 -8.54 28.33 -14.26
CA SER A 103 -8.57 27.09 -15.09
C SER A 103 -7.74 27.15 -16.37
N SER A 104 -7.12 28.31 -16.68
CA SER A 104 -6.19 28.45 -17.81
C SER A 104 -4.76 28.02 -17.45
N VAL A 105 -4.45 27.83 -16.18
CA VAL A 105 -3.12 27.40 -15.69
C VAL A 105 -3.26 25.93 -15.29
N ALA A 106 -2.67 25.04 -16.09
CA ALA A 106 -2.52 23.66 -15.68
C ALA A 106 -1.59 23.62 -14.45
N ASP A 107 -1.99 22.85 -13.43
CA ASP A 107 -1.08 22.56 -12.32
C ASP A 107 0.09 21.72 -12.86
N PRO A 108 1.33 22.19 -12.71
CA PRO A 108 2.49 21.41 -13.13
C PRO A 108 2.72 20.16 -12.25
N ASP A 109 2.12 20.11 -11.05
CA ASP A 109 2.31 19.03 -10.07
C ASP A 109 1.00 18.81 -9.29
N PRO A 110 -0.01 18.15 -9.90
CA PRO A 110 -1.30 17.95 -9.27
C PRO A 110 -1.21 16.97 -8.08
N ASP A 111 -1.83 17.33 -6.97
CA ASP A 111 -1.83 16.53 -5.74
C ASP A 111 -2.56 15.19 -5.90
N PRO A 112 -2.02 14.08 -5.34
CA PRO A 112 -2.72 12.80 -5.28
C PRO A 112 -3.94 12.88 -4.36
N ILE A 113 -5.10 12.52 -4.84
CA ILE A 113 -6.37 12.59 -4.11
C ILE A 113 -6.89 11.25 -3.63
N GLY A 114 -6.18 10.15 -3.97
CA GLY A 114 -6.63 8.80 -3.66
C GLY A 114 -7.84 8.38 -4.50
N GLY A 115 -8.51 7.32 -4.07
CA GLY A 115 -9.67 6.79 -4.78
C GLY A 115 -10.48 5.79 -3.96
N ASN A 116 -11.50 5.24 -4.58
CA ASN A 116 -12.45 4.34 -3.92
C ASN A 116 -12.13 2.85 -4.06
N LEU A 117 -11.18 2.47 -4.93
CA LEU A 117 -10.74 1.09 -5.15
C LEU A 117 -9.23 0.97 -4.99
N LEU A 118 -8.78 0.20 -3.99
CA LEU A 118 -7.37 -0.11 -3.72
C LEU A 118 -7.07 -1.55 -4.13
N THR A 119 -5.94 -1.76 -4.80
CA THR A 119 -5.39 -3.10 -5.03
C THR A 119 -3.89 -3.08 -4.86
N GLU A 120 -3.36 -3.93 -3.97
CA GLU A 120 -1.94 -4.05 -3.70
C GLU A 120 -1.54 -5.51 -3.53
N ALA A 121 -0.33 -5.83 -3.96
CA ALA A 121 0.29 -7.13 -3.77
C ALA A 121 1.80 -6.97 -3.55
N SER A 122 2.37 -7.80 -2.69
CA SER A 122 3.80 -7.85 -2.43
C SER A 122 4.28 -9.29 -2.30
N ILE A 123 5.41 -9.58 -2.90
CA ILE A 123 6.13 -10.85 -2.72
C ILE A 123 7.52 -10.54 -2.19
N GLU A 124 7.89 -11.15 -1.07
CA GLU A 124 9.20 -10.96 -0.45
C GLU A 124 9.92 -12.30 -0.29
N LEU A 125 11.16 -12.36 -0.72
CA LEU A 125 12.07 -13.45 -0.46
C LEU A 125 13.00 -13.10 0.70
N ILE A 126 12.72 -13.64 1.86
CA ILE A 126 13.45 -13.41 3.10
C ILE A 126 14.59 -14.40 3.17
N PHE A 127 15.80 -13.92 3.47
CA PHE A 127 17.01 -14.74 3.54
C PHE A 127 17.94 -14.29 4.70
N PRO A 128 18.92 -15.13 5.09
CA PRO A 128 19.84 -14.79 6.16
C PRO A 128 20.62 -13.51 5.87
N THR A 129 20.62 -12.59 6.83
CA THR A 129 21.37 -11.34 6.70
C THR A 129 22.88 -11.64 6.59
N PRO A 130 23.57 -11.21 5.52
CA PRO A 130 24.96 -11.60 5.25
C PRO A 130 25.95 -11.32 6.38
N PHE A 131 25.78 -10.20 7.09
CA PHE A 131 26.65 -9.78 8.20
C PHE A 131 26.17 -10.26 9.58
N ALA A 132 24.98 -10.87 9.67
CA ALA A 132 24.38 -11.35 10.91
C ALA A 132 23.47 -12.56 10.68
N PRO A 133 23.97 -13.67 10.11
CA PRO A 133 23.13 -14.78 9.63
C PRO A 133 22.39 -15.53 10.76
N GLU A 134 22.90 -15.48 11.98
CA GLU A 134 22.27 -16.09 13.16
C GLU A 134 21.34 -15.13 13.92
N SER A 135 21.24 -13.88 13.49
CA SER A 135 20.39 -12.89 14.16
C SER A 135 18.92 -13.19 13.96
N ARG A 136 18.16 -13.09 15.03
CA ARG A 136 16.70 -13.19 15.01
C ARG A 136 16.00 -11.83 15.04
N SER A 137 16.77 -10.78 15.24
CA SER A 137 16.29 -9.40 15.29
C SER A 137 16.52 -8.62 13.99
N ILE A 138 17.29 -9.19 13.05
CA ILE A 138 17.58 -8.58 11.76
C ILE A 138 17.09 -9.52 10.66
N ARG A 139 16.43 -8.95 9.65
CA ARG A 139 15.89 -9.66 8.51
C ARG A 139 16.19 -8.89 7.23
N THR A 140 16.78 -9.56 6.25
CA THR A 140 16.99 -9.04 4.90
C THR A 140 16.05 -9.73 3.93
N PHE A 141 15.55 -9.01 2.96
CA PHE A 141 14.63 -9.57 1.96
C PHE A 141 14.75 -8.82 0.63
N LEU A 142 14.55 -9.56 -0.46
CA LEU A 142 14.25 -8.99 -1.77
C LEU A 142 12.73 -8.92 -1.93
N PHE A 143 12.24 -7.93 -2.64
CA PHE A 143 10.81 -7.79 -2.85
C PHE A 143 10.44 -7.34 -4.26
N VAL A 144 9.22 -7.66 -4.63
CA VAL A 144 8.49 -7.11 -5.77
C VAL A 144 7.13 -6.68 -5.26
N ASP A 145 6.79 -5.42 -5.48
CA ASP A 145 5.50 -4.84 -5.14
C ASP A 145 4.75 -4.47 -6.42
N ALA A 146 3.44 -4.56 -6.37
CA ALA A 146 2.55 -4.06 -7.40
C ALA A 146 1.26 -3.56 -6.77
N GLY A 147 0.75 -2.45 -7.24
CA GLY A 147 -0.52 -1.89 -6.76
C GLY A 147 -0.83 -0.53 -7.32
N ASN A 148 -2.04 -0.11 -7.08
CA ASN A 148 -2.52 1.25 -7.37
C ASN A 148 -3.84 1.47 -6.65
N VAL A 149 -4.29 2.72 -6.65
CA VAL A 149 -5.63 3.12 -6.24
C VAL A 149 -6.36 3.73 -7.44
N PHE A 150 -7.66 3.49 -7.53
CA PHE A 150 -8.50 3.91 -8.66
C PHE A 150 -9.74 4.65 -8.15
N GLU A 151 -10.28 5.55 -8.99
CA GLU A 151 -11.54 6.23 -8.73
C GLU A 151 -12.56 5.79 -9.79
N THR A 152 -13.53 4.99 -9.39
CA THR A 152 -14.46 4.34 -10.32
C THR A 152 -15.83 5.01 -10.42
N ARG A 153 -16.05 6.14 -9.71
CA ARG A 153 -17.36 6.78 -9.58
C ARG A 153 -17.41 8.26 -9.90
N GLN A 154 -16.39 9.01 -9.56
CA GLN A 154 -16.34 10.46 -9.78
C GLN A 154 -16.00 10.76 -11.25
N GLN A 155 -16.98 11.20 -12.04
CA GLN A 155 -16.85 11.39 -13.49
C GLN A 155 -15.72 12.33 -13.92
N ASP A 156 -15.39 13.34 -13.10
CA ASP A 156 -14.38 14.35 -13.43
C ASP A 156 -12.93 13.85 -13.22
N ILE A 157 -12.76 12.77 -12.42
CA ILE A 157 -11.46 12.17 -12.06
C ILE A 157 -11.48 10.64 -12.24
N MET A 158 -12.49 10.12 -12.96
CA MET A 158 -12.70 8.69 -13.10
C MET A 158 -11.50 8.01 -13.76
N GLN A 159 -10.91 7.08 -13.04
CA GLN A 159 -9.88 6.16 -13.49
C GLN A 159 -10.38 4.75 -13.16
N ASP A 160 -11.05 4.11 -14.11
CA ASP A 160 -11.50 2.73 -13.95
C ASP A 160 -10.33 1.79 -13.71
N PHE A 161 -10.61 0.66 -13.05
CA PHE A 161 -9.60 -0.36 -12.85
C PHE A 161 -9.05 -0.85 -14.19
N ASP A 162 -7.78 -0.62 -14.40
CA ASP A 162 -6.98 -1.19 -15.49
C ASP A 162 -5.71 -1.83 -14.91
N ALA A 163 -5.53 -3.12 -15.16
CA ALA A 163 -4.35 -3.84 -14.69
C ALA A 163 -3.02 -3.30 -15.29
N THR A 164 -3.08 -2.58 -16.40
CA THR A 164 -1.91 -1.93 -17.01
C THR A 164 -1.47 -0.67 -16.26
N GLU A 165 -2.38 -0.08 -15.49
CA GLU A 165 -2.13 1.07 -14.63
C GLU A 165 -1.55 0.70 -13.25
N LEU A 166 -1.39 -0.59 -12.96
CA LEU A 166 -0.73 -1.02 -11.74
C LEU A 166 0.73 -0.61 -11.78
N ARG A 167 1.15 0.18 -10.80
CA ARG A 167 2.56 0.50 -10.58
C ARG A 167 3.26 -0.68 -9.96
N SER A 168 4.50 -0.89 -10.33
CA SER A 168 5.31 -1.98 -9.80
C SER A 168 6.73 -1.54 -9.49
N SER A 169 7.33 -2.18 -8.51
CA SER A 169 8.69 -1.92 -8.09
C SER A 169 9.41 -3.18 -7.67
N VAL A 170 10.72 -3.12 -7.64
CA VAL A 170 11.60 -4.17 -7.13
C VAL A 170 12.65 -3.55 -6.22
N GLY A 171 13.03 -4.29 -5.17
CA GLY A 171 14.00 -3.75 -4.25
C GLY A 171 14.56 -4.75 -3.25
N ILE A 172 15.38 -4.22 -2.36
CA ILE A 172 15.94 -4.91 -1.22
C ILE A 172 15.57 -4.16 0.06
N GLY A 173 15.21 -4.91 1.10
CA GLY A 173 14.86 -4.35 2.38
C GLY A 173 15.59 -5.00 3.54
N LEU A 174 15.69 -4.26 4.63
CA LEU A 174 16.22 -4.71 5.90
C LEU A 174 15.30 -4.27 7.02
N SER A 175 14.80 -5.22 7.80
CA SER A 175 14.04 -4.95 9.02
C SER A 175 14.90 -5.30 10.22
N TRP A 176 15.00 -4.39 11.17
CA TRP A 176 15.78 -4.56 12.39
C TRP A 176 14.95 -4.23 13.63
N LEU A 177 14.75 -5.24 14.47
CA LEU A 177 14.09 -5.06 15.77
C LEU A 177 15.12 -4.54 16.78
N THR A 178 15.01 -3.27 17.13
CA THR A 178 15.88 -2.59 18.11
C THR A 178 15.17 -2.41 19.44
N ALA A 179 15.91 -1.93 20.43
CA ALA A 179 15.37 -1.62 21.76
C ALA A 179 14.35 -0.44 21.74
N ILE A 180 14.43 0.42 20.72
CA ILE A 180 13.51 1.57 20.54
C ILE A 180 12.35 1.26 19.60
N GLY A 181 12.27 0.05 19.06
CA GLY A 181 11.24 -0.40 18.12
C GLY A 181 11.81 -0.97 16.82
N PRO A 182 10.94 -1.45 15.94
CA PRO A 182 11.35 -1.94 14.63
C PRO A 182 11.80 -0.78 13.74
N LEU A 183 12.92 -0.99 13.05
CA LEU A 183 13.45 -0.14 11.99
C LEU A 183 13.30 -0.87 10.66
N SER A 184 12.90 -0.16 9.63
CA SER A 184 12.86 -0.68 8.27
C SER A 184 13.60 0.25 7.33
N PHE A 185 14.44 -0.32 6.48
CA PHE A 185 15.18 0.37 5.44
C PHE A 185 14.90 -0.34 4.12
N ASN A 186 14.50 0.39 3.11
CA ASN A 186 14.23 -0.17 1.79
C ASN A 186 14.95 0.65 0.73
N LEU A 187 15.53 -0.04 -0.23
CA LEU A 187 16.02 0.51 -1.49
C LEU A 187 15.19 -0.12 -2.60
N ALA A 188 14.42 0.69 -3.30
CA ALA A 188 13.50 0.25 -4.33
C ALA A 188 13.69 1.06 -5.61
N THR A 189 13.39 0.42 -6.73
CA THR A 189 13.31 1.10 -8.02
C THR A 189 11.99 0.76 -8.68
N PRO A 190 11.23 1.74 -9.17
CA PRO A 190 10.06 1.50 -10.00
C PRO A 190 10.44 0.71 -11.25
N ILE A 191 9.51 -0.13 -11.73
CA ILE A 191 9.64 -0.87 -12.99
C ILE A 191 8.88 -0.15 -14.11
N ASN A 192 7.72 0.42 -13.77
CA ASN A 192 6.80 1.08 -14.69
C ASN A 192 6.20 2.35 -14.06
N ASP A 193 7.05 3.34 -13.81
CA ASP A 193 6.62 4.69 -13.45
C ASP A 193 6.08 5.44 -14.66
N GLU A 194 5.16 6.36 -14.42
CA GLU A 194 4.62 7.27 -15.43
C GLU A 194 4.97 8.73 -15.12
N SER A 195 4.81 9.57 -16.14
CA SER A 195 5.00 11.01 -15.96
C SER A 195 4.01 11.56 -14.94
N GLY A 196 4.54 12.08 -13.83
CA GLY A 196 3.75 12.56 -12.68
C GLY A 196 3.76 11.63 -11.48
N ASP A 197 4.35 10.43 -11.56
CA ASP A 197 4.55 9.59 -10.38
C ASP A 197 5.73 10.12 -9.55
N ASP A 198 5.50 10.30 -8.25
CA ASP A 198 6.53 10.69 -7.29
C ASP A 198 7.28 9.45 -6.83
N THR A 199 8.57 9.37 -7.16
CA THR A 199 9.40 8.20 -6.84
C THR A 199 10.34 8.47 -5.68
N GLU A 200 10.48 7.49 -4.77
CA GLU A 200 11.37 7.55 -3.61
C GLU A 200 12.21 6.27 -3.52
N VAL A 201 13.47 6.34 -3.96
CA VAL A 201 14.38 5.19 -4.04
C VAL A 201 14.76 4.65 -2.66
N PHE A 202 14.96 5.53 -1.68
CA PHE A 202 15.33 5.15 -0.30
C PHE A 202 14.22 5.50 0.66
N GLN A 203 13.74 4.49 1.36
CA GLN A 203 12.66 4.65 2.32
C GLN A 203 13.08 4.12 3.69
N PHE A 204 12.74 4.88 4.72
CA PHE A 204 13.05 4.57 6.12
C PHE A 204 11.81 4.69 6.99
N SER A 205 11.63 3.73 7.89
CA SER A 205 10.55 3.77 8.89
C SER A 205 11.06 3.37 10.27
N LEU A 206 10.55 4.05 11.30
CA LEU A 206 10.78 3.77 12.71
C LEU A 206 9.44 3.48 13.40
N GLY A 207 9.35 2.36 14.11
CA GLY A 207 8.18 2.02 14.93
C GLY A 207 7.02 1.37 14.20
N GLN A 208 7.11 1.15 12.89
CA GLN A 208 6.09 0.43 12.10
C GLN A 208 6.56 -1.01 11.82
N THR A 209 5.67 -1.97 12.09
CA THR A 209 5.79 -3.37 11.61
C THR A 209 4.77 -3.56 10.50
N PHE A 210 5.24 -3.97 9.35
CA PHE A 210 4.44 -4.24 8.16
C PHE A 210 4.20 -5.72 7.99
#